data_18329adae2abc3f7e1b056b7ff5da032
#
_entry.id   18329adae2abc3f7e1b056b7ff5da032
#
_cell.length_a   1.000
_cell.length_b   1.000
_cell.length_c   1.000
_cell.angle_alpha   90.00
_cell.angle_beta   90.00
_cell.angle_gamma   90.00
#
_symmetry.space_group_name_H-M   'P 1'
#
loop_
_entity.id
_entity.type
_entity.pdbx_description
1 polymer ?
#
loop_
_entity_poly.entity_id
_entity_poly.type
_entity_poly.pdbx_seq_one_letter_code
_entity_poly.pdbx_strand_id
1 'polypeptide(L)'
;MLTSPIPAAWLWHPWLIPMLFINTLVNIRGMSQHTLLEDATDEIRGTRTILTSLVVRFFMCNENYHLEHHLYPGVHWHHLPKVHHALKAGLAAQGAPYIASYSAFVREFVRHSLHRGRGRRT
;
A
#
# COMPACT_ATOMS: atom_id res chain seq x y z
N MET A 1 -5.82 45.11 20.93
CA MET A 1 -5.83 43.89 20.08
C MET A 1 -6.11 42.71 21.00
N LEU A 2 -7.34 42.20 21.00
CA LEU A 2 -7.77 41.05 21.82
C LEU A 2 -7.43 39.79 20.99
N THR A 3 -6.28 39.17 21.26
CA THR A 3 -6.01 37.81 20.80
C THR A 3 -6.77 36.85 21.69
N SER A 4 -8.00 36.47 21.31
CA SER A 4 -8.65 35.36 21.98
C SER A 4 -7.80 34.12 21.77
N PRO A 5 -7.40 33.39 22.82
CA PRO A 5 -6.62 32.17 22.64
C PRO A 5 -7.48 31.17 21.85
N ILE A 6 -6.90 30.65 20.74
CA ILE A 6 -7.55 29.60 19.95
C ILE A 6 -7.75 28.40 20.89
N PRO A 7 -8.98 27.93 21.10
CA PRO A 7 -9.22 26.79 21.98
C PRO A 7 -8.37 25.59 21.51
N ALA A 8 -7.71 24.90 22.44
CA ALA A 8 -6.89 23.74 22.14
C ALA A 8 -7.63 22.67 21.29
N ALA A 9 -8.96 22.55 21.49
CA ALA A 9 -9.82 21.69 20.69
C ALA A 9 -9.75 21.98 19.17
N TRP A 10 -9.57 23.23 18.78
CA TRP A 10 -9.43 23.63 17.37
C TRP A 10 -8.09 23.21 16.75
N LEU A 11 -7.08 22.95 17.58
CA LEU A 11 -5.80 22.40 17.13
C LEU A 11 -5.86 20.88 17.02
N TRP A 12 -6.54 20.22 17.95
CA TRP A 12 -6.63 18.75 17.98
C TRP A 12 -7.47 18.17 16.83
N HIS A 13 -8.65 18.72 16.58
CA HIS A 13 -9.56 18.16 15.58
C HIS A 13 -9.00 18.21 14.13
N PRO A 14 -8.54 19.37 13.63
CA PRO A 14 -8.03 19.43 12.26
C PRO A 14 -6.65 18.81 12.08
N TRP A 15 -5.93 18.53 13.17
CA TRP A 15 -4.60 17.93 13.11
C TRP A 15 -4.59 16.44 13.44
N LEU A 16 -5.05 16.08 14.61
CA LEU A 16 -4.91 14.71 15.12
C LEU A 16 -5.77 13.72 14.35
N ILE A 17 -7.04 14.06 14.06
CA ILE A 17 -7.93 13.14 13.33
C ILE A 17 -7.44 12.86 11.90
N PRO A 18 -7.14 13.88 11.05
CA PRO A 18 -6.58 13.63 9.74
C PRO A 18 -5.24 12.89 9.79
N MET A 19 -4.39 13.21 10.77
CA MET A 19 -3.10 12.56 10.94
C MET A 19 -3.23 11.07 11.23
N LEU A 20 -4.13 10.67 12.13
CA LEU A 20 -4.40 9.26 12.43
C LEU A 20 -4.95 8.54 11.20
N PHE A 21 -5.86 9.16 10.47
CA PHE A 21 -6.45 8.59 9.27
C PHE A 21 -5.40 8.40 8.16
N ILE A 22 -4.64 9.45 7.85
CA ILE A 22 -3.59 9.41 6.83
C ILE A 22 -2.51 8.39 7.21
N ASN A 23 -2.05 8.40 8.46
CA ASN A 23 -1.04 7.46 8.94
C ASN A 23 -1.51 6.01 8.80
N THR A 24 -2.77 5.73 9.12
CA THR A 24 -3.36 4.39 8.93
C THR A 24 -3.34 3.98 7.46
N LEU A 25 -3.77 4.85 6.54
CA LEU A 25 -3.77 4.56 5.11
C LEU A 25 -2.36 4.34 4.57
N VAL A 26 -1.39 5.16 4.97
CA VAL A 26 0.02 5.04 4.56
C VAL A 26 0.62 3.72 5.07
N ASN A 27 0.32 3.33 6.31
CA ASN A 27 0.78 2.05 6.84
C ASN A 27 0.17 0.86 6.11
N ILE A 28 -1.15 0.87 5.85
CA ILE A 28 -1.81 -0.18 5.05
C ILE A 28 -1.16 -0.27 3.67
N ARG A 29 -0.89 0.86 3.03
CA ARG A 29 -0.19 0.92 1.75
C ARG A 29 1.18 0.26 1.83
N GLY A 30 2.06 0.74 2.71
CA GLY A 30 3.42 0.22 2.85
C GLY A 30 3.45 -1.28 3.19
N MET A 31 2.63 -1.71 4.14
CA MET A 31 2.51 -3.14 4.49
C MET A 31 2.03 -3.98 3.31
N SER A 32 1.06 -3.48 2.54
CA SER A 32 0.51 -4.24 1.42
C SER A 32 1.51 -4.51 0.30
N GLN A 33 2.56 -3.71 0.20
CA GLN A 33 3.56 -3.79 -0.87
C GLN A 33 4.63 -4.87 -0.63
N HIS A 34 4.97 -5.14 0.63
CA HIS A 34 6.10 -6.01 1.01
C HIS A 34 5.77 -7.11 2.03
N THR A 35 4.64 -7.04 2.73
CA THR A 35 4.30 -8.00 3.79
C THR A 35 3.67 -9.28 3.23
N LEU A 36 3.93 -10.43 3.86
CA LEU A 36 3.45 -11.75 3.44
C LEU A 36 3.99 -12.20 2.06
N LEU A 37 5.19 -11.77 1.71
CA LEU A 37 5.91 -12.26 0.55
C LEU A 37 6.98 -13.25 0.98
N GLU A 38 7.15 -14.31 0.19
CA GLU A 38 7.99 -15.46 0.55
C GLU A 38 9.47 -15.17 0.36
N ASP A 39 9.83 -14.29 -0.58
CA ASP A 39 11.23 -14.00 -0.91
C ASP A 39 11.47 -12.49 -1.03
N ALA A 40 12.06 -11.93 0.04
CA ALA A 40 12.40 -10.52 0.10
C ALA A 40 13.69 -10.17 -0.68
N THR A 41 14.42 -11.16 -1.17
CA THR A 41 15.68 -10.97 -1.91
C THR A 41 15.48 -10.84 -3.42
N ASP A 42 14.37 -11.36 -3.93
CA ASP A 42 13.95 -11.24 -5.33
C ASP A 42 12.99 -10.04 -5.47
N GLU A 43 13.34 -9.03 -6.25
CA GLU A 43 12.50 -7.84 -6.46
C GLU A 43 11.13 -8.19 -7.05
N ILE A 44 11.06 -9.20 -7.93
CA ILE A 44 9.79 -9.61 -8.56
C ILE A 44 8.86 -10.28 -7.54
N ARG A 45 9.40 -11.11 -6.64
CA ARG A 45 8.64 -11.87 -5.65
C ARG A 45 8.54 -11.17 -4.29
N GLY A 46 9.51 -10.30 -3.99
CA GLY A 46 9.58 -9.51 -2.76
C GLY A 46 8.75 -8.22 -2.78
N THR A 47 8.16 -7.88 -3.91
CA THR A 47 7.34 -6.67 -4.08
C THR A 47 6.09 -7.02 -4.87
N ARG A 48 4.98 -6.34 -4.61
CA ARG A 48 3.72 -6.62 -5.32
C ARG A 48 3.04 -5.37 -5.86
N THR A 49 2.21 -5.59 -6.87
CA THR A 49 1.27 -4.60 -7.40
C THR A 49 -0.13 -4.87 -6.86
N ILE A 50 -0.78 -3.81 -6.36
CA ILE A 50 -2.17 -3.86 -5.89
C ILE A 50 -3.07 -3.29 -6.99
N LEU A 51 -3.95 -4.10 -7.54
CA LEU A 51 -4.95 -3.63 -8.48
C LEU A 51 -6.02 -2.84 -7.71
N THR A 52 -6.37 -1.65 -8.18
CA THR A 52 -7.31 -0.79 -7.46
C THR A 52 -8.06 0.14 -8.42
N SER A 53 -9.06 0.86 -7.89
CA SER A 53 -9.88 1.79 -8.67
C SER A 53 -9.09 3.00 -9.16
N LEU A 54 -9.58 3.66 -10.21
CA LEU A 54 -8.98 4.87 -10.76
C LEU A 54 -8.86 5.99 -9.72
N VAL A 55 -9.85 6.11 -8.83
CA VAL A 55 -9.87 7.12 -7.77
C VAL A 55 -8.72 6.88 -6.79
N VAL A 56 -8.56 5.65 -6.30
CA VAL A 56 -7.46 5.30 -5.39
C VAL A 56 -6.11 5.47 -6.08
N ARG A 57 -5.97 5.07 -7.33
CA ARG A 57 -4.75 5.24 -8.13
C ARG A 57 -4.34 6.71 -8.26
N PHE A 58 -5.32 7.59 -8.50
CA PHE A 58 -5.07 9.03 -8.60
C PHE A 58 -4.53 9.60 -7.28
N PHE A 59 -5.22 9.34 -6.16
CA PHE A 59 -4.79 9.83 -4.85
C PHE A 59 -3.48 9.21 -4.35
N MET A 60 -3.15 8.02 -4.82
CA MET A 60 -1.88 7.35 -4.51
C MET A 60 -0.77 7.60 -5.54
N CYS A 61 -0.96 8.51 -6.49
CA CYS A 61 0.01 8.77 -7.55
C CYS A 61 0.49 7.48 -8.25
N ASN A 62 -0.41 6.53 -8.52
CA ASN A 62 -0.11 5.22 -9.11
C ASN A 62 0.92 4.36 -8.34
N GLU A 63 1.24 4.69 -7.10
CA GLU A 63 2.15 3.91 -6.22
C GLU A 63 1.67 2.48 -5.94
N ASN A 64 0.43 2.17 -6.30
CA ASN A 64 -0.10 0.81 -6.29
C ASN A 64 0.62 -0.13 -7.29
N TYR A 65 1.28 0.41 -8.32
CA TYR A 65 2.18 -0.31 -9.25
C TYR A 65 3.60 -0.38 -8.68
N HIS A 66 3.72 -0.86 -7.45
CA HIS A 66 4.96 -0.77 -6.69
C HIS A 66 6.06 -1.70 -7.22
N LEU A 67 5.70 -2.87 -7.72
CA LEU A 67 6.63 -3.77 -8.39
C LEU A 67 7.24 -3.10 -9.63
N GLU A 68 6.40 -2.48 -10.47
CA GLU A 68 6.86 -1.78 -11.66
C GLU A 68 7.74 -0.58 -11.31
N HIS A 69 7.43 0.10 -10.19
CA HIS A 69 8.25 1.19 -9.68
C HIS A 69 9.63 0.69 -9.23
N HIS A 70 9.73 -0.44 -8.53
CA HIS A 70 11.01 -1.03 -8.14
C HIS A 70 11.86 -1.44 -9.35
N LEU A 71 11.26 -2.05 -10.35
CA LEU A 71 11.97 -2.46 -11.57
C LEU A 71 12.43 -1.27 -12.42
N TYR A 72 11.69 -0.16 -12.40
CA TYR A 72 11.95 1.03 -13.21
C TYR A 72 11.80 2.32 -12.39
N PRO A 73 12.67 2.56 -11.40
CA PRO A 73 12.53 3.69 -10.47
C PRO A 73 12.64 5.07 -11.14
N GLY A 74 13.24 5.14 -12.32
CA GLY A 74 13.33 6.38 -13.12
C GLY A 74 12.05 6.74 -13.89
N VAL A 75 11.05 5.86 -13.90
CA VAL A 75 9.78 6.13 -14.60
C VAL A 75 8.87 6.98 -13.72
N HIS A 76 8.40 8.10 -14.28
CA HIS A 76 7.46 8.96 -13.57
C HIS A 76 6.15 8.23 -13.24
N TRP A 77 5.60 8.51 -12.07
CA TRP A 77 4.41 7.85 -11.52
C TRP A 77 3.20 7.76 -12.47
N HIS A 78 3.00 8.79 -13.31
CA HIS A 78 1.89 8.82 -14.28
C HIS A 78 2.09 7.88 -15.48
N HIS A 79 3.30 7.36 -15.68
CA HIS A 79 3.59 6.36 -16.70
C HIS A 79 3.57 4.90 -16.18
N LEU A 80 3.57 4.68 -14.87
CA LEU A 80 3.55 3.35 -14.27
C LEU A 80 2.41 2.45 -14.80
N PRO A 81 1.18 2.96 -15.05
CA PRO A 81 0.13 2.14 -15.66
C PRO A 81 0.51 1.59 -17.05
N LYS A 82 1.23 2.36 -17.86
CA LYS A 82 1.70 1.92 -19.19
C LYS A 82 2.78 0.83 -19.06
N VAL A 83 3.71 1.01 -18.11
CA VAL A 83 4.72 -0.01 -17.78
C VAL A 83 4.05 -1.30 -17.33
N HIS A 84 3.06 -1.21 -16.42
CA HIS A 84 2.28 -2.36 -15.98
C HIS A 84 1.64 -3.11 -17.16
N HIS A 85 0.95 -2.40 -18.04
CA HIS A 85 0.32 -3.02 -19.20
C HIS A 85 1.33 -3.74 -20.12
N ALA A 86 2.50 -3.15 -20.31
CA ALA A 86 3.56 -3.74 -21.15
C ALA A 86 4.20 -4.99 -20.52
N LEU A 87 4.38 -5.00 -19.20
CA LEU A 87 5.15 -6.03 -18.49
C LEU A 87 4.29 -7.11 -17.84
N LYS A 88 2.99 -6.85 -17.61
CA LYS A 88 2.11 -7.71 -16.83
C LYS A 88 2.18 -9.20 -17.19
N ALA A 89 2.14 -9.53 -18.47
CA ALA A 89 2.18 -10.93 -18.90
C ALA A 89 3.51 -11.61 -18.57
N GLY A 90 4.63 -10.92 -18.80
CA GLY A 90 5.97 -11.43 -18.51
C GLY A 90 6.23 -11.55 -17.01
N LEU A 91 5.79 -10.58 -16.22
CA LEU A 91 5.93 -10.60 -14.76
C LEU A 91 5.04 -11.69 -14.13
N ALA A 92 3.81 -11.87 -14.62
CA ALA A 92 2.93 -12.94 -14.16
C ALA A 92 3.53 -14.33 -14.45
N ALA A 93 4.16 -14.52 -15.62
CA ALA A 93 4.85 -15.76 -15.95
C ALA A 93 6.05 -16.06 -15.03
N GLN A 94 6.66 -15.02 -14.45
CA GLN A 94 7.74 -15.13 -13.47
C GLN A 94 7.26 -15.25 -12.01
N GLY A 95 5.94 -15.32 -11.80
CA GLY A 95 5.36 -15.48 -10.47
C GLY A 95 5.22 -14.18 -9.68
N ALA A 96 5.18 -13.02 -10.36
CA ALA A 96 4.95 -11.74 -9.70
C ALA A 96 3.62 -11.74 -8.93
N PRO A 97 3.61 -11.33 -7.65
CA PRO A 97 2.40 -11.33 -6.85
C PRO A 97 1.51 -10.13 -7.15
N TYR A 98 0.25 -10.40 -7.47
CA TYR A 98 -0.78 -9.38 -7.68
C TYR A 98 -1.91 -9.58 -6.68
N ILE A 99 -2.41 -8.50 -6.10
CA ILE A 99 -3.59 -8.50 -5.24
C ILE A 99 -4.69 -7.63 -5.86
N ALA A 100 -5.91 -8.12 -5.81
CA ALA A 100 -7.06 -7.49 -6.47
C ALA A 100 -7.48 -6.15 -5.84
N SER A 101 -7.15 -5.91 -4.56
CA SER A 101 -7.48 -4.66 -3.86
C SER A 101 -6.80 -4.55 -2.50
N TYR A 102 -6.73 -3.34 -1.94
CA TYR A 102 -6.27 -3.13 -0.56
C TYR A 102 -7.15 -3.85 0.48
N SER A 103 -8.45 -3.94 0.26
CA SER A 103 -9.35 -4.69 1.15
C SER A 103 -9.10 -6.21 1.08
N ALA A 104 -8.69 -6.73 -0.07
CA ALA A 104 -8.27 -8.13 -0.20
C ALA A 104 -7.00 -8.39 0.61
N PHE A 105 -6.02 -7.49 0.54
CA PHE A 105 -4.81 -7.55 1.36
C PHE A 105 -5.13 -7.54 2.86
N VAL A 106 -5.95 -6.61 3.33
CA VAL A 106 -6.31 -6.52 4.76
C VAL A 106 -6.97 -7.81 5.24
N ARG A 107 -7.87 -8.40 4.47
CA ARG A 107 -8.49 -9.70 4.81
C ARG A 107 -7.46 -10.82 4.90
N GLU A 108 -6.53 -10.88 3.96
CA GLU A 108 -5.46 -11.87 3.96
C GLU A 108 -4.53 -11.70 5.16
N PHE A 109 -4.12 -10.47 5.44
CA PHE A 109 -3.29 -10.13 6.58
C PHE A 109 -3.93 -10.50 7.92
N VAL A 110 -5.20 -10.17 8.12
CA VAL A 110 -5.95 -10.52 9.34
C VAL A 110 -6.05 -12.04 9.48
N ARG A 111 -6.41 -12.75 8.41
CA ARG A 111 -6.49 -14.22 8.41
C ARG A 111 -5.14 -14.84 8.81
N HIS A 112 -4.06 -14.41 8.20
CA HIS A 112 -2.71 -14.90 8.50
C HIS A 112 -2.33 -14.63 9.96
N SER A 113 -2.61 -13.42 10.47
CA SER A 113 -2.30 -13.03 11.85
C SER A 113 -3.07 -13.87 12.87
N LEU A 114 -4.35 -14.17 12.61
CA LEU A 114 -5.19 -15.03 13.47
C LEU A 114 -4.71 -16.48 13.50
N HIS A 115 -4.29 -17.02 12.35
CA HIS A 115 -3.74 -18.39 12.28
C HIS A 115 -2.42 -18.50 13.05
N ARG A 116 -1.52 -17.52 12.90
CA ARG A 116 -0.24 -17.49 13.61
C ARG A 116 -0.40 -17.37 15.14
N GLY A 117 -1.43 -16.62 15.58
CA GLY A 117 -1.75 -16.48 17.01
C GLY A 117 -2.30 -17.79 17.63
N ARG A 118 -2.97 -18.65 16.85
CA ARG A 118 -3.45 -19.96 17.32
C ARG A 118 -2.33 -20.99 17.47
N GLY A 119 -1.36 -21.02 16.56
CA GLY A 119 -0.25 -21.98 16.62
C GLY A 119 0.79 -21.69 17.70
N ARG A 120 0.74 -20.52 18.36
CA ARG A 120 1.62 -20.20 19.50
C ARG A 120 1.05 -20.55 20.88
N ARG A 121 -0.19 -21.06 20.94
CA ARG A 121 -0.89 -21.40 22.19
C ARG A 121 -0.95 -22.91 22.46
N THR A 122 -0.35 -23.70 21.63
CA THR A 122 -0.11 -25.16 21.81
C THR A 122 1.36 -25.42 22.09
#